data_c798dacc163f47c5e76708e059caa0bb
#
_entry.id   c798dacc163f47c5e76708e059caa0bb
#
_cell.length_a   1.000
_cell.length_b   1.000
_cell.length_c   1.000
_cell.angle_alpha   90.00
_cell.angle_beta   90.00
_cell.angle_gamma   90.00
#
_symmetry.space_group_name_H-M   'P 1'
#
loop_
_entity.id
_entity.type
_entity.pdbx_description
1 polymer ?
#
loop_
_entity_poly.entity_id
_entity_poly.type
_entity_poly.pdbx_seq_one_letter_code
_entity_poly.pdbx_strand_id
1 'polypeptide(L)'
;MIPHEYIEELTRRTDIVELVGGYVQLKRKGRLYGGLCPFHSEKTPSFYVYPDTQSFYCFGCGAGGDAVTFTKKINSIDYVEAVKLLAQRAGMPEPTEDDKTGRLRSRILTMNKDAARFFHACLNSTVEEARQARAYWRRRGLDDKTINRFGLGYAPDDGQALYQHLRDKGYNQQELDASGLFKRSQSGRIYCLFWRRVMTPIFDLRGNIIAFGGRVLDDSKPKYVNSPETLVYHKSDTVFALQIAKRSASHRYVLCEGYMDVISMHQAGIDTAVCACGTALTPDQVKLISQYADEVILSYDSDEAGQKATLRSLELFRNSPVRVGVLQIPGAKDPDEYIKKYGADRFKALLDGVGNALDFRLGRLRSQYDLKQDAQRLEYVKEAV
;
A
#
# COMPACT_ATOMS: atom_id res chain seq x y z
N MET A 1 -8.29 -10.03 -22.66
CA MET A 1 -8.93 -8.68 -22.63
C MET A 1 -10.41 -8.90 -22.87
N ILE A 2 -11.30 -8.32 -22.07
CA ILE A 2 -12.73 -8.46 -22.29
C ILE A 2 -13.08 -7.77 -23.61
N PRO A 3 -13.85 -8.43 -24.51
CA PRO A 3 -14.21 -7.83 -25.80
C PRO A 3 -14.95 -6.51 -25.64
N HIS A 4 -14.67 -5.52 -26.50
CA HIS A 4 -15.29 -4.20 -26.44
C HIS A 4 -16.82 -4.28 -26.55
N GLU A 5 -17.31 -5.14 -27.45
CA GLU A 5 -18.74 -5.42 -27.66
C GLU A 5 -19.44 -5.94 -26.39
N TYR A 6 -18.74 -6.74 -25.58
CA TYR A 6 -19.26 -7.22 -24.30
C TYR A 6 -19.41 -6.07 -23.28
N ILE A 7 -18.45 -5.15 -23.24
CA ILE A 7 -18.49 -3.96 -22.35
C ILE A 7 -19.60 -3.01 -22.79
N GLU A 8 -19.79 -2.81 -24.07
CA GLU A 8 -20.90 -1.99 -24.60
C GLU A 8 -22.27 -2.58 -24.23
N GLU A 9 -22.43 -3.89 -24.36
CA GLU A 9 -23.68 -4.58 -23.99
C GLU A 9 -23.92 -4.51 -22.48
N LEU A 10 -22.87 -4.71 -21.67
CA LEU A 10 -22.94 -4.60 -20.21
C LEU A 10 -23.35 -3.18 -19.78
N THR A 11 -22.75 -2.15 -20.40
CA THR A 11 -23.06 -0.74 -20.14
C THR A 11 -24.51 -0.43 -20.50
N ARG A 12 -25.02 -0.96 -21.61
CA ARG A 12 -26.44 -0.78 -22.00
C ARG A 12 -27.42 -1.43 -21.01
N ARG A 13 -27.06 -2.57 -20.41
CA ARG A 13 -27.90 -3.30 -19.44
C ARG A 13 -27.76 -2.80 -17.99
N THR A 14 -26.79 -1.94 -17.73
CA THR A 14 -26.53 -1.42 -16.38
C THR A 14 -27.01 0.03 -16.27
N ASP A 15 -28.09 0.27 -15.52
CA ASP A 15 -28.49 1.64 -15.17
C ASP A 15 -27.64 2.11 -13.99
N ILE A 16 -26.88 3.20 -14.22
CA ILE A 16 -25.98 3.74 -13.19
C ILE A 16 -26.75 4.33 -12.01
N VAL A 17 -27.96 4.85 -12.21
CA VAL A 17 -28.78 5.41 -11.12
C VAL A 17 -29.24 4.29 -10.19
N GLU A 18 -29.70 3.18 -10.75
CA GLU A 18 -30.09 1.99 -10.01
C GLU A 18 -28.89 1.36 -9.30
N LEU A 19 -27.76 1.24 -10.00
CA LEU A 19 -26.51 0.71 -9.43
C LEU A 19 -26.07 1.51 -8.22
N VAL A 20 -25.92 2.83 -8.38
CA VAL A 20 -25.46 3.73 -7.33
C VAL A 20 -26.49 3.86 -6.20
N GLY A 21 -27.76 3.84 -6.54
CA GLY A 21 -28.87 3.89 -5.56
C GLY A 21 -28.87 2.72 -4.56
N GLY A 22 -28.22 1.60 -4.91
CA GLY A 22 -27.99 0.48 -3.98
C GLY A 22 -26.93 0.77 -2.89
N TYR A 23 -26.15 1.84 -3.03
CA TYR A 23 -25.06 2.21 -2.11
C TYR A 23 -25.22 3.61 -1.51
N VAL A 24 -25.88 4.51 -2.25
CA VAL A 24 -26.02 5.93 -1.91
C VAL A 24 -27.48 6.33 -1.94
N GLN A 25 -27.95 7.03 -0.91
CA GLN A 25 -29.29 7.61 -0.93
C GLN A 25 -29.33 8.79 -1.90
N LEU A 26 -29.77 8.54 -3.13
CA LEU A 26 -29.85 9.53 -4.19
C LEU A 26 -31.15 10.35 -4.11
N LYS A 27 -31.05 11.67 -4.29
CA LYS A 27 -32.19 12.59 -4.43
C LYS A 27 -32.15 13.22 -5.81
N ARG A 28 -33.28 13.23 -6.51
CA ARG A 28 -33.38 13.86 -7.82
C ARG A 28 -33.18 15.36 -7.74
N LYS A 29 -32.31 15.90 -8.58
CA LYS A 29 -32.03 17.33 -8.72
C LYS A 29 -32.11 17.72 -10.20
N GLY A 30 -33.32 18.02 -10.68
CA GLY A 30 -33.59 18.27 -12.09
C GLY A 30 -33.37 17.00 -12.95
N ARG A 31 -32.42 17.04 -13.87
CA ARG A 31 -32.01 15.89 -14.72
C ARG A 31 -30.98 14.98 -14.07
N LEU A 32 -30.43 15.36 -12.93
CA LEU A 32 -29.36 14.63 -12.24
C LEU A 32 -29.89 14.02 -10.94
N TYR A 33 -29.09 13.11 -10.37
CA TYR A 33 -29.28 12.61 -9.02
C TYR A 33 -28.10 13.00 -8.14
N GLY A 34 -28.35 13.50 -6.94
CA GLY A 34 -27.32 13.92 -6.00
C GLY A 34 -27.41 13.21 -4.67
N GLY A 35 -26.28 12.95 -4.04
CA GLY A 35 -26.17 12.30 -2.73
C GLY A 35 -24.87 12.61 -2.04
N LEU A 36 -24.68 12.05 -0.83
CA LEU A 36 -23.37 12.07 -0.16
C LEU A 36 -22.42 11.09 -0.87
N CYS A 37 -21.16 11.48 -1.01
CA CYS A 37 -20.17 10.67 -1.70
C CYS A 37 -19.83 9.41 -0.89
N PRO A 38 -19.83 8.21 -1.51
CA PRO A 38 -19.43 7.00 -0.82
C PRO A 38 -17.92 6.81 -0.77
N PHE A 39 -17.13 7.73 -1.39
CA PHE A 39 -15.68 7.61 -1.52
C PHE A 39 -14.92 8.58 -0.62
N HIS A 40 -15.61 9.51 0.06
CA HIS A 40 -15.04 10.39 1.08
C HIS A 40 -16.13 10.85 2.05
N SER A 41 -15.73 11.26 3.25
CA SER A 41 -16.66 11.75 4.26
C SER A 41 -17.06 13.20 3.97
N GLU A 42 -18.37 13.47 3.89
CA GLU A 42 -18.91 14.84 3.69
C GLU A 42 -20.27 14.99 4.38
N LYS A 43 -20.62 16.24 4.73
CA LYS A 43 -21.93 16.59 5.32
C LYS A 43 -22.90 17.19 4.31
N THR A 44 -22.39 17.72 3.22
CA THR A 44 -23.18 18.36 2.14
C THR A 44 -22.99 17.56 0.85
N PRO A 45 -24.09 17.19 0.15
CA PRO A 45 -24.00 16.37 -1.05
C PRO A 45 -23.19 17.04 -2.17
N SER A 46 -22.07 16.42 -2.55
CA SER A 46 -21.23 16.83 -3.68
C SER A 46 -21.09 15.73 -4.78
N PHE A 47 -21.73 14.59 -4.57
CA PHE A 47 -21.73 13.47 -5.48
C PHE A 47 -22.95 13.52 -6.40
N TYR A 48 -22.74 13.44 -7.71
CA TYR A 48 -23.78 13.51 -8.72
C TYR A 48 -23.70 12.34 -9.70
N VAL A 49 -24.89 11.81 -10.06
CA VAL A 49 -25.05 10.77 -11.10
C VAL A 49 -25.78 11.39 -12.28
N TYR A 50 -25.27 11.14 -13.47
CA TYR A 50 -25.71 11.66 -14.75
C TYR A 50 -26.36 10.55 -15.57
N PRO A 51 -27.70 10.45 -15.57
CA PRO A 51 -28.39 9.37 -16.29
C PRO A 51 -28.14 9.42 -17.81
N ASP A 52 -28.08 10.61 -18.38
CA ASP A 52 -27.92 10.82 -19.83
C ASP A 52 -26.58 10.30 -20.35
N THR A 53 -25.53 10.39 -19.56
CA THR A 53 -24.17 9.94 -19.90
C THR A 53 -23.76 8.66 -19.19
N GLN A 54 -24.64 8.06 -18.38
CA GLN A 54 -24.39 6.86 -17.59
C GLN A 54 -23.06 6.98 -16.79
N SER A 55 -22.88 8.13 -16.14
CA SER A 55 -21.65 8.47 -15.42
C SER A 55 -21.93 9.08 -14.04
N PHE A 56 -20.92 9.12 -13.21
CA PHE A 56 -20.97 9.84 -11.94
C PHE A 56 -19.75 10.76 -11.78
N TYR A 57 -19.91 11.79 -10.97
CA TYR A 57 -18.82 12.66 -10.58
C TYR A 57 -19.05 13.25 -9.18
N CYS A 58 -17.99 13.28 -8.37
CA CYS A 58 -17.98 13.93 -7.07
C CYS A 58 -17.13 15.21 -7.11
N PHE A 59 -17.74 16.36 -6.85
CA PHE A 59 -17.06 17.66 -6.83
C PHE A 59 -16.20 17.84 -5.56
N GLY A 60 -16.40 17.02 -4.51
CA GLY A 60 -15.60 17.07 -3.29
C GLY A 60 -14.24 16.36 -3.46
N CYS A 61 -14.22 15.11 -3.93
CA CYS A 61 -12.99 14.31 -4.02
C CYS A 61 -12.51 14.02 -5.45
N GLY A 62 -13.22 14.51 -6.49
CA GLY A 62 -12.86 14.29 -7.90
C GLY A 62 -13.10 12.85 -8.39
N ALA A 63 -13.70 11.97 -7.59
CA ALA A 63 -14.05 10.62 -8.04
C ALA A 63 -15.10 10.71 -9.15
N GLY A 64 -14.82 10.08 -10.29
CA GLY A 64 -15.74 10.07 -11.43
C GLY A 64 -15.51 8.86 -12.33
N GLY A 65 -16.48 8.58 -13.20
CA GLY A 65 -16.44 7.50 -14.17
C GLY A 65 -17.82 6.90 -14.49
N ASP A 66 -17.79 5.71 -15.07
CA ASP A 66 -18.95 4.91 -15.47
C ASP A 66 -19.34 3.88 -14.39
N ALA A 67 -20.30 3.02 -14.70
CA ALA A 67 -20.77 1.95 -13.81
C ALA A 67 -19.63 0.96 -13.41
N VAL A 68 -18.72 0.63 -14.34
CA VAL A 68 -17.59 -0.26 -14.06
C VAL A 68 -16.62 0.43 -13.09
N THR A 69 -16.33 1.70 -13.33
CA THR A 69 -15.47 2.51 -12.46
C THR A 69 -16.08 2.68 -11.06
N PHE A 70 -17.39 2.90 -10.97
CA PHE A 70 -18.10 2.95 -9.69
C PHE A 70 -17.98 1.64 -8.93
N THR A 71 -18.29 0.51 -9.60
CA THR A 71 -18.24 -0.84 -9.00
C THR A 71 -16.82 -1.20 -8.54
N LYS A 72 -15.82 -0.88 -9.36
CA LYS A 72 -14.41 -1.04 -9.03
C LYS A 72 -14.05 -0.29 -7.75
N LYS A 73 -14.48 0.97 -7.62
CA LYS A 73 -14.13 1.83 -6.48
C LYS A 73 -14.86 1.44 -5.20
N ILE A 74 -16.17 1.21 -5.28
CA ILE A 74 -17.00 0.95 -4.09
C ILE A 74 -16.68 -0.41 -3.45
N ASN A 75 -16.31 -1.40 -4.27
CA ASN A 75 -15.96 -2.74 -3.80
C ASN A 75 -14.44 -2.94 -3.62
N SER A 76 -13.60 -1.94 -3.97
CA SER A 76 -12.13 -2.05 -3.96
C SER A 76 -11.63 -3.26 -4.75
N ILE A 77 -12.19 -3.47 -5.95
CA ILE A 77 -11.91 -4.60 -6.85
C ILE A 77 -11.26 -4.12 -8.14
N ASP A 78 -10.64 -5.06 -8.88
CA ASP A 78 -10.08 -4.74 -10.19
C ASP A 78 -11.16 -4.61 -11.29
N TYR A 79 -10.71 -4.19 -12.49
CA TYR A 79 -11.60 -3.96 -13.62
C TYR A 79 -12.36 -5.22 -14.05
N VAL A 80 -11.66 -6.36 -14.13
CA VAL A 80 -12.23 -7.63 -14.61
C VAL A 80 -13.29 -8.14 -13.64
N GLU A 81 -13.03 -8.03 -12.35
CA GLU A 81 -13.98 -8.43 -11.31
C GLU A 81 -15.17 -7.49 -11.22
N ALA A 82 -14.97 -6.17 -11.43
CA ALA A 82 -16.06 -5.23 -11.52
C ALA A 82 -16.98 -5.55 -12.70
N VAL A 83 -16.40 -5.90 -13.85
CA VAL A 83 -17.17 -6.35 -15.02
C VAL A 83 -17.92 -7.65 -14.73
N LYS A 84 -17.29 -8.65 -14.10
CA LYS A 84 -17.95 -9.91 -13.72
C LYS A 84 -19.12 -9.69 -12.75
N LEU A 85 -18.92 -8.84 -11.74
CA LEU A 85 -19.95 -8.50 -10.76
C LEU A 85 -21.16 -7.81 -11.43
N LEU A 86 -20.91 -6.86 -12.32
CA LEU A 86 -21.95 -6.18 -13.08
C LEU A 86 -22.65 -7.14 -14.06
N ALA A 87 -21.90 -8.04 -14.72
CA ALA A 87 -22.47 -9.05 -15.62
C ALA A 87 -23.43 -9.98 -14.87
N GLN A 88 -23.04 -10.45 -13.69
CA GLN A 88 -23.91 -11.26 -12.83
C GLN A 88 -25.19 -10.50 -12.46
N ARG A 89 -25.07 -9.23 -12.09
CA ARG A 89 -26.22 -8.36 -11.76
C ARG A 89 -27.13 -8.12 -12.97
N ALA A 90 -26.54 -7.95 -14.15
CA ALA A 90 -27.26 -7.73 -15.41
C ALA A 90 -27.82 -9.02 -16.05
N GLY A 91 -27.64 -10.20 -15.41
CA GLY A 91 -28.02 -11.48 -15.94
C GLY A 91 -27.29 -11.85 -17.24
N MET A 92 -26.09 -11.33 -17.45
CA MET A 92 -25.24 -11.68 -18.59
C MET A 92 -24.37 -12.89 -18.25
N PRO A 93 -24.05 -13.76 -19.22
CA PRO A 93 -23.06 -14.80 -19.01
C PRO A 93 -21.73 -14.15 -18.65
N GLU A 94 -20.93 -14.81 -17.81
CA GLU A 94 -19.58 -14.31 -17.51
C GLU A 94 -18.81 -14.03 -18.80
N PRO A 95 -18.02 -12.92 -18.85
CA PRO A 95 -17.24 -12.63 -20.04
C PRO A 95 -16.30 -13.81 -20.29
N THR A 96 -16.47 -14.47 -21.43
CA THR A 96 -15.50 -15.45 -21.90
C THR A 96 -14.26 -14.68 -22.34
N GLU A 97 -13.36 -14.47 -21.41
CA GLU A 97 -12.04 -14.02 -21.78
C GLU A 97 -11.39 -15.12 -22.62
N ASP A 98 -10.77 -14.70 -23.71
CA ASP A 98 -9.57 -15.36 -24.17
C ASP A 98 -8.48 -14.97 -23.15
N ASP A 99 -8.62 -15.54 -21.94
CA ASP A 99 -8.13 -15.05 -20.65
C ASP A 99 -6.73 -15.57 -20.38
N LYS A 100 -5.85 -15.49 -21.37
CA LYS A 100 -4.43 -15.77 -21.14
C LYS A 100 -3.85 -14.85 -20.04
N THR A 101 -4.29 -13.58 -20.02
CA THR A 101 -3.81 -12.59 -19.05
C THR A 101 -4.38 -12.86 -17.65
N GLY A 102 -5.67 -13.09 -17.50
CA GLY A 102 -6.28 -13.40 -16.21
C GLY A 102 -5.81 -14.75 -15.64
N ARG A 103 -5.66 -15.77 -16.50
CA ARG A 103 -5.05 -17.06 -16.09
C ARG A 103 -3.61 -16.85 -15.63
N LEU A 104 -2.82 -16.08 -16.37
CA LEU A 104 -1.43 -15.77 -15.99
C LEU A 104 -1.39 -15.00 -14.67
N ARG A 105 -2.29 -14.01 -14.46
CA ARG A 105 -2.43 -13.29 -13.20
C ARG A 105 -2.74 -14.23 -12.02
N SER A 106 -3.72 -15.12 -12.17
CA SER A 106 -4.08 -16.12 -11.16
C SER A 106 -2.92 -17.07 -10.85
N ARG A 107 -2.19 -17.50 -11.90
CA ARG A 107 -0.99 -18.34 -11.75
C ARG A 107 0.12 -17.62 -11.00
N ILE A 108 0.37 -16.33 -11.28
CA ILE A 108 1.37 -15.51 -10.55
C ILE A 108 0.98 -15.38 -9.06
N LEU A 109 -0.29 -15.11 -8.73
CA LEU A 109 -0.73 -15.04 -7.33
C LEU A 109 -0.51 -16.37 -6.59
N THR A 110 -0.84 -17.49 -7.24
CA THR A 110 -0.60 -18.83 -6.68
C THR A 110 0.89 -19.10 -6.51
N MET A 111 1.70 -18.73 -7.49
CA MET A 111 3.16 -18.85 -7.44
C MET A 111 3.77 -18.01 -6.32
N ASN A 112 3.34 -16.78 -6.14
CA ASN A 112 3.80 -15.92 -5.03
C ASN A 112 3.47 -16.55 -3.66
N LYS A 113 2.28 -17.16 -3.52
CA LYS A 113 1.93 -17.90 -2.30
C LYS A 113 2.85 -19.09 -2.06
N ASP A 114 3.18 -19.84 -3.12
CA ASP A 114 4.12 -20.97 -3.02
C ASP A 114 5.55 -20.50 -2.74
N ALA A 115 5.99 -19.41 -3.35
CA ALA A 115 7.28 -18.78 -3.06
C ALA A 115 7.38 -18.30 -1.61
N ALA A 116 6.32 -17.68 -1.08
CA ALA A 116 6.29 -17.25 0.32
C ALA A 116 6.37 -18.44 1.28
N ARG A 117 5.66 -19.53 0.99
CA ARG A 117 5.77 -20.79 1.77
C ARG A 117 7.18 -21.36 1.72
N PHE A 118 7.80 -21.35 0.55
CA PHE A 118 9.19 -21.78 0.38
C PHE A 118 10.13 -20.93 1.24
N PHE A 119 10.06 -19.60 1.16
CA PHE A 119 10.92 -18.72 1.96
C PHE A 119 10.68 -18.88 3.46
N HIS A 120 9.43 -19.06 3.87
CA HIS A 120 9.10 -19.31 5.28
C HIS A 120 9.65 -20.68 5.76
N ALA A 121 9.55 -21.73 4.95
CA ALA A 121 10.14 -23.03 5.24
C ALA A 121 11.67 -22.94 5.32
N CYS A 122 12.33 -22.20 4.40
CA CYS A 122 13.77 -21.95 4.46
C CYS A 122 14.17 -21.25 5.78
N LEU A 123 13.40 -20.25 6.24
CA LEU A 123 13.64 -19.57 7.53
C LEU A 123 13.59 -20.56 8.71
N ASN A 124 12.69 -21.53 8.66
CA ASN A 124 12.47 -22.50 9.73
C ASN A 124 13.34 -23.76 9.61
N SER A 125 14.20 -23.85 8.59
CA SER A 125 15.13 -24.98 8.41
C SER A 125 16.27 -24.98 9.45
N THR A 126 16.98 -26.09 9.53
CA THR A 126 18.07 -26.29 10.49
C THR A 126 19.45 -25.83 10.00
N VAL A 127 19.54 -25.37 8.76
CA VAL A 127 20.81 -24.92 8.16
C VAL A 127 21.31 -23.64 8.83
N GLU A 128 22.62 -23.40 8.78
CA GLU A 128 23.28 -22.30 9.49
C GLU A 128 22.77 -20.94 9.02
N GLU A 129 22.59 -20.76 7.72
CA GLU A 129 22.08 -19.50 7.14
C GLU A 129 20.67 -19.16 7.62
N ALA A 130 19.82 -20.18 7.80
CA ALA A 130 18.49 -20.00 8.37
C ALA A 130 18.56 -19.59 9.85
N ARG A 131 19.52 -20.11 10.63
CA ARG A 131 19.77 -19.67 12.02
C ARG A 131 20.19 -18.21 12.05
N GLN A 132 21.07 -17.79 11.15
CA GLN A 132 21.49 -16.38 11.02
C GLN A 132 20.30 -15.47 10.66
N ALA A 133 19.43 -15.89 9.75
CA ALA A 133 18.23 -15.17 9.37
C ALA A 133 17.23 -15.03 10.55
N ARG A 134 17.00 -16.11 11.32
CA ARG A 134 16.20 -16.05 12.56
C ARG A 134 16.84 -15.14 13.61
N ALA A 135 18.16 -15.23 13.80
CA ALA A 135 18.90 -14.36 14.69
C ALA A 135 18.80 -12.90 14.29
N TYR A 136 18.77 -12.59 12.98
CA TYR A 136 18.51 -11.25 12.47
C TYR A 136 17.13 -10.73 12.92
N TRP A 137 16.04 -11.48 12.70
CA TRP A 137 14.69 -11.06 13.11
C TRP A 137 14.60 -10.86 14.63
N ARG A 138 15.22 -11.74 15.42
CA ARG A 138 15.27 -11.61 16.88
C ARG A 138 16.08 -10.39 17.34
N ARG A 139 17.23 -10.09 16.70
CA ARG A 139 17.98 -8.85 16.97
C ARG A 139 17.17 -7.61 16.63
N ARG A 140 16.28 -7.72 15.62
CA ARG A 140 15.29 -6.68 15.31
C ARG A 140 14.15 -6.62 16.34
N GLY A 141 14.15 -7.47 17.36
CA GLY A 141 13.16 -7.49 18.43
C GLY A 141 11.84 -8.16 18.06
N LEU A 142 11.76 -8.86 16.90
CA LEU A 142 10.52 -9.50 16.48
C LEU A 142 10.32 -10.85 17.16
N ASP A 143 9.10 -11.09 17.65
CA ASP A 143 8.64 -12.35 18.18
C ASP A 143 8.17 -13.30 17.07
N ASP A 144 8.02 -14.58 17.41
CA ASP A 144 7.61 -15.62 16.45
C ASP A 144 6.15 -15.37 15.95
N LYS A 145 5.29 -14.76 16.78
CA LYS A 145 3.92 -14.42 16.40
C LYS A 145 3.90 -13.38 15.29
N THR A 146 4.73 -12.36 15.40
CA THR A 146 4.88 -11.30 14.39
C THR A 146 5.52 -11.84 13.12
N ILE A 147 6.59 -12.65 13.24
CA ILE A 147 7.24 -13.32 12.09
C ILE A 147 6.20 -14.12 11.29
N ASN A 148 5.37 -14.93 11.97
CA ASN A 148 4.34 -15.74 11.33
C ASN A 148 3.19 -14.88 10.78
N ARG A 149 2.76 -13.84 11.50
CA ARG A 149 1.67 -12.93 11.07
C ARG A 149 2.00 -12.22 9.76
N PHE A 150 3.25 -11.79 9.59
CA PHE A 150 3.72 -11.13 8.37
C PHE A 150 4.24 -12.11 7.32
N GLY A 151 4.32 -13.42 7.62
CA GLY A 151 4.84 -14.43 6.71
C GLY A 151 6.31 -14.23 6.37
N LEU A 152 7.09 -13.69 7.31
CA LEU A 152 8.51 -13.40 7.07
C LEU A 152 9.27 -14.70 6.74
N GLY A 153 10.28 -14.57 5.88
CA GLY A 153 11.00 -15.71 5.36
C GLY A 153 12.50 -15.46 5.17
N TYR A 154 13.14 -16.43 4.54
CA TYR A 154 14.53 -16.35 4.13
C TYR A 154 14.72 -16.94 2.73
N ALA A 155 15.36 -16.21 1.85
CA ALA A 155 15.79 -16.68 0.54
C ALA A 155 17.23 -17.23 0.66
N PRO A 156 17.45 -18.53 0.41
CA PRO A 156 18.76 -19.17 0.61
C PRO A 156 19.81 -18.67 -0.37
N ASP A 157 21.07 -19.04 -0.14
CA ASP A 157 22.21 -18.68 -1.01
C ASP A 157 22.14 -19.35 -2.39
N ASP A 158 21.50 -20.52 -2.46
CA ASP A 158 21.23 -21.17 -3.74
C ASP A 158 20.16 -20.43 -4.54
N GLY A 159 20.61 -19.56 -5.45
CA GLY A 159 19.73 -18.80 -6.35
C GLY A 159 18.89 -19.66 -7.31
N GLN A 160 19.10 -20.99 -7.38
CA GLN A 160 18.32 -21.93 -8.18
C GLN A 160 17.26 -22.67 -7.37
N ALA A 161 17.36 -22.72 -6.04
CA ALA A 161 16.48 -23.53 -5.20
C ALA A 161 15.01 -23.17 -5.37
N LEU A 162 14.64 -21.87 -5.36
CA LEU A 162 13.28 -21.43 -5.61
C LEU A 162 12.82 -21.78 -7.05
N TYR A 163 13.69 -21.59 -8.03
CA TYR A 163 13.35 -21.90 -9.43
C TYR A 163 12.99 -23.37 -9.59
N GLN A 164 13.84 -24.27 -9.09
CA GLN A 164 13.57 -25.70 -9.14
C GLN A 164 12.30 -26.08 -8.39
N HIS A 165 12.11 -25.55 -7.18
CA HIS A 165 10.90 -25.78 -6.38
C HIS A 165 9.60 -25.40 -7.13
N LEU A 166 9.60 -24.27 -7.84
CA LEU A 166 8.42 -23.85 -8.61
C LEU A 166 8.26 -24.64 -9.91
N ARG A 167 9.37 -25.04 -10.54
CA ARG A 167 9.32 -25.97 -11.70
C ARG A 167 8.70 -27.32 -11.32
N ASP A 168 9.08 -27.88 -10.18
CA ASP A 168 8.54 -29.14 -9.66
C ASP A 168 7.05 -29.04 -9.31
N LYS A 169 6.56 -27.83 -8.99
CA LYS A 169 5.14 -27.52 -8.82
C LYS A 169 4.37 -27.31 -10.13
N GLY A 170 5.02 -27.47 -11.28
CA GLY A 170 4.39 -27.40 -12.58
C GLY A 170 4.22 -25.99 -13.15
N TYR A 171 4.96 -24.99 -12.64
CA TYR A 171 4.98 -23.67 -13.27
C TYR A 171 5.84 -23.70 -14.54
N ASN A 172 5.29 -23.15 -15.63
CA ASN A 172 5.99 -23.08 -16.90
C ASN A 172 6.92 -21.85 -16.98
N GLN A 173 7.75 -21.80 -18.03
CA GLN A 173 8.75 -20.75 -18.18
C GLN A 173 8.12 -19.35 -18.32
N GLN A 174 7.01 -19.23 -19.05
CA GLN A 174 6.30 -17.95 -19.24
C GLN A 174 5.76 -17.39 -17.91
N GLU A 175 5.21 -18.27 -17.06
CA GLU A 175 4.72 -17.93 -15.74
C GLU A 175 5.85 -17.46 -14.81
N LEU A 176 7.00 -18.18 -14.84
CA LEU A 176 8.18 -17.83 -14.05
C LEU A 176 8.78 -16.49 -14.48
N ASP A 177 8.91 -16.25 -15.78
CA ASP A 177 9.42 -14.97 -16.30
C ASP A 177 8.51 -13.78 -15.95
N ALA A 178 7.19 -14.01 -15.94
CA ALA A 178 6.20 -12.97 -15.62
C ALA A 178 6.05 -12.69 -14.10
N SER A 179 6.58 -13.56 -13.23
CA SER A 179 6.38 -13.50 -11.76
C SER A 179 7.15 -12.36 -11.07
N GLY A 180 8.22 -11.85 -11.69
CA GLY A 180 9.13 -10.89 -11.04
C GLY A 180 10.03 -11.50 -9.96
N LEU A 181 10.02 -12.84 -9.78
CA LEU A 181 10.87 -13.54 -8.81
C LEU A 181 12.27 -13.83 -9.34
N PHE A 182 12.44 -13.83 -10.65
CA PHE A 182 13.66 -14.26 -11.33
C PHE A 182 14.23 -13.19 -12.23
N LYS A 183 15.55 -13.29 -12.46
CA LYS A 183 16.28 -12.53 -13.46
C LYS A 183 17.08 -13.47 -14.35
N ARG A 184 17.41 -13.00 -15.55
CA ARG A 184 18.34 -13.68 -16.47
C ARG A 184 19.68 -12.96 -16.46
N SER A 185 20.77 -13.73 -16.33
CA SER A 185 22.12 -13.22 -16.54
C SER A 185 22.37 -12.95 -18.03
N GLN A 186 23.47 -12.28 -18.36
CA GLN A 186 23.90 -12.07 -19.74
C GLN A 186 24.13 -13.40 -20.48
N SER A 187 24.52 -14.48 -19.77
CA SER A 187 24.66 -15.83 -20.29
C SER A 187 23.35 -16.60 -20.42
N GLY A 188 22.21 -15.98 -20.14
CA GLY A 188 20.88 -16.62 -20.19
C GLY A 188 20.51 -17.47 -18.97
N ARG A 189 21.38 -17.60 -17.96
CA ARG A 189 21.10 -18.35 -16.73
C ARG A 189 20.05 -17.59 -15.91
N ILE A 190 19.02 -18.31 -15.49
CA ILE A 190 17.96 -17.79 -14.61
C ILE A 190 18.42 -17.93 -13.16
N TYR A 191 18.18 -16.91 -12.33
CA TYR A 191 18.45 -16.93 -10.89
C TYR A 191 17.40 -16.15 -10.13
N CYS A 192 17.18 -16.52 -8.85
CA CYS A 192 16.27 -15.81 -7.97
C CYS A 192 16.77 -14.39 -7.71
N LEU A 193 15.87 -13.41 -7.78
CA LEU A 193 16.16 -12.00 -7.45
C LEU A 193 16.57 -11.82 -5.99
N PHE A 194 16.09 -12.69 -5.11
CA PHE A 194 16.12 -12.53 -3.65
C PHE A 194 17.10 -13.47 -2.93
N TRP A 195 18.17 -13.87 -3.54
CA TRP A 195 19.16 -14.74 -2.89
C TRP A 195 19.84 -14.07 -1.67
N ARG A 196 20.15 -14.84 -0.60
CA ARG A 196 20.78 -14.43 0.68
C ARG A 196 20.07 -13.26 1.36
N ARG A 197 18.73 -13.27 1.39
CA ARG A 197 17.94 -12.16 1.96
C ARG A 197 16.87 -12.66 2.92
N VAL A 198 16.65 -11.90 3.98
CA VAL A 198 15.41 -12.00 4.74
C VAL A 198 14.28 -11.41 3.92
N MET A 199 13.13 -12.10 3.93
CA MET A 199 12.02 -11.86 3.00
C MET A 199 10.80 -11.32 3.71
N THR A 200 10.18 -10.33 3.13
CA THR A 200 8.93 -9.72 3.58
C THR A 200 7.91 -9.80 2.44
N PRO A 201 6.86 -10.62 2.55
CA PRO A 201 5.78 -10.63 1.57
C PRO A 201 5.00 -9.32 1.57
N ILE A 202 4.59 -8.87 0.40
CA ILE A 202 3.73 -7.70 0.19
C ILE A 202 2.36 -8.22 -0.25
N PHE A 203 1.30 -7.73 0.40
CA PHE A 203 -0.05 -8.20 0.20
C PHE A 203 -0.91 -7.14 -0.48
N ASP A 204 -1.86 -7.58 -1.33
CA ASP A 204 -2.96 -6.74 -1.78
C ASP A 204 -4.03 -6.58 -0.68
N LEU A 205 -5.03 -5.75 -0.93
CA LEU A 205 -6.13 -5.51 0.00
C LEU A 205 -6.97 -6.76 0.35
N ARG A 206 -6.87 -7.83 -0.43
CA ARG A 206 -7.59 -9.11 -0.22
C ARG A 206 -6.77 -10.11 0.57
N GLY A 207 -5.48 -9.83 0.76
CA GLY A 207 -4.54 -10.74 1.43
C GLY A 207 -3.84 -11.70 0.48
N ASN A 208 -3.88 -11.48 -0.84
CA ASN A 208 -3.04 -12.20 -1.79
C ASN A 208 -1.61 -11.65 -1.73
N ILE A 209 -0.63 -12.52 -1.85
CA ILE A 209 0.78 -12.10 -1.95
C ILE A 209 1.05 -11.67 -3.39
N ILE A 210 1.36 -10.39 -3.57
CA ILE A 210 1.55 -9.77 -4.89
C ILE A 210 3.02 -9.51 -5.21
N ALA A 211 3.87 -9.37 -4.18
CA ALA A 211 5.28 -9.04 -4.32
C ALA A 211 6.08 -9.41 -3.06
N PHE A 212 7.37 -9.13 -3.09
CA PHE A 212 8.29 -9.32 -1.97
C PHE A 212 9.26 -8.16 -1.82
N GLY A 213 9.60 -7.84 -0.58
CA GLY A 213 10.78 -7.09 -0.21
C GLY A 213 11.86 -8.04 0.32
N GLY A 214 13.10 -7.85 -0.07
CA GLY A 214 14.22 -8.63 0.42
C GLY A 214 15.35 -7.75 0.96
N ARG A 215 15.87 -8.02 2.17
CA ARG A 215 16.98 -7.31 2.78
C ARG A 215 18.14 -8.25 3.04
N VAL A 216 19.37 -7.81 2.71
CA VAL A 216 20.59 -8.56 3.03
C VAL A 216 20.83 -8.66 4.54
N LEU A 217 21.48 -9.74 4.96
CA LEU A 217 21.87 -9.96 6.37
C LEU A 217 23.18 -9.24 6.75
N ASP A 218 23.96 -8.89 5.76
CA ASP A 218 25.24 -8.21 5.86
C ASP A 218 25.19 -6.77 5.29
N ASP A 219 26.33 -6.14 5.05
CA ASP A 219 26.44 -4.79 4.49
C ASP A 219 26.55 -4.77 2.95
N SER A 220 26.27 -5.89 2.29
CA SER A 220 26.28 -5.97 0.82
C SER A 220 25.23 -5.06 0.18
N LYS A 221 25.51 -4.57 -1.02
CA LYS A 221 24.61 -3.68 -1.76
C LYS A 221 24.00 -4.39 -2.95
N PRO A 222 22.75 -4.07 -3.29
CA PRO A 222 21.83 -3.15 -2.63
C PRO A 222 21.25 -3.74 -1.34
N LYS A 223 21.17 -2.93 -0.28
CA LYS A 223 20.68 -3.35 1.04
C LYS A 223 19.24 -3.90 0.97
N TYR A 224 18.38 -3.25 0.20
CA TYR A 224 17.02 -3.67 -0.06
C TYR A 224 16.79 -3.91 -1.55
N VAL A 225 16.01 -4.94 -1.86
CA VAL A 225 15.50 -5.24 -3.20
C VAL A 225 14.01 -5.52 -3.07
N ASN A 226 13.20 -4.88 -3.90
CA ASN A 226 11.77 -5.17 -4.04
C ASN A 226 11.49 -5.82 -5.39
N SER A 227 10.40 -6.58 -5.47
CA SER A 227 9.88 -7.09 -6.75
C SER A 227 9.79 -5.96 -7.78
N PRO A 228 10.05 -6.23 -9.06
CA PRO A 228 9.71 -5.33 -10.15
C PRO A 228 8.20 -5.21 -10.32
N GLU A 229 7.74 -4.32 -11.20
CA GLU A 229 6.35 -4.27 -11.66
C GLU A 229 5.96 -5.59 -12.32
N THR A 230 4.74 -6.06 -12.05
CA THR A 230 4.19 -7.29 -12.64
C THR A 230 2.70 -7.10 -12.94
N LEU A 231 2.05 -8.12 -13.53
CA LEU A 231 0.60 -8.10 -13.74
C LEU A 231 -0.23 -8.00 -12.42
N VAL A 232 0.38 -8.28 -11.28
CA VAL A 232 -0.31 -8.29 -9.98
C VAL A 232 0.24 -7.27 -9.00
N TYR A 233 1.32 -6.57 -9.32
CA TYR A 233 1.99 -5.65 -8.42
C TYR A 233 2.41 -4.35 -9.12
N HIS A 234 1.91 -3.24 -8.59
CA HIS A 234 2.30 -1.89 -8.99
C HIS A 234 2.72 -1.12 -7.74
N LYS A 235 3.98 -0.66 -7.73
CA LYS A 235 4.54 0.07 -6.57
C LYS A 235 3.81 1.38 -6.30
N SER A 236 3.33 2.01 -7.36
CA SER A 236 2.68 3.32 -7.29
C SER A 236 1.31 3.31 -6.61
N ASP A 237 0.65 2.16 -6.52
CA ASP A 237 -0.69 2.02 -5.94
C ASP A 237 -0.78 1.00 -4.79
N THR A 238 0.37 0.41 -4.42
CA THR A 238 0.45 -0.56 -3.33
C THR A 238 0.95 0.09 -2.04
N VAL A 239 0.24 -0.17 -0.93
CA VAL A 239 0.61 0.28 0.43
C VAL A 239 0.80 -0.94 1.31
N PHE A 240 2.00 -1.08 1.89
CA PHE A 240 2.35 -2.21 2.76
C PHE A 240 1.53 -2.19 4.05
N ALA A 241 1.06 -3.37 4.47
CA ALA A 241 0.23 -3.63 5.64
C ALA A 241 -1.18 -3.00 5.62
N LEU A 242 -1.61 -2.35 4.53
CA LEU A 242 -2.94 -1.75 4.44
C LEU A 242 -4.06 -2.79 4.55
N GLN A 243 -3.84 -4.04 4.09
CA GLN A 243 -4.80 -5.14 4.26
C GLN A 243 -5.08 -5.48 5.74
N ILE A 244 -4.15 -5.16 6.64
CA ILE A 244 -4.33 -5.30 8.09
C ILE A 244 -4.96 -4.01 8.62
N ALA A 245 -4.37 -2.85 8.33
CA ALA A 245 -4.78 -1.55 8.84
C ALA A 245 -6.26 -1.24 8.56
N LYS A 246 -6.77 -1.58 7.36
CA LYS A 246 -8.17 -1.35 7.01
C LYS A 246 -9.20 -2.14 7.84
N ARG A 247 -8.75 -3.13 8.63
CA ARG A 247 -9.59 -3.93 9.53
C ARG A 247 -9.55 -3.43 10.96
N SER A 248 -8.69 -2.47 11.26
CA SER A 248 -8.61 -1.82 12.56
C SER A 248 -9.89 -1.01 12.83
N ALA A 249 -10.28 -0.93 14.09
CA ALA A 249 -11.35 -0.02 14.52
C ALA A 249 -10.90 1.44 14.50
N SER A 250 -9.59 1.70 14.45
CA SER A 250 -9.02 3.03 14.38
C SER A 250 -8.85 3.46 12.92
N HIS A 251 -9.36 4.65 12.60
CA HIS A 251 -9.15 5.30 11.30
C HIS A 251 -7.99 6.32 11.34
N ARG A 252 -7.15 6.26 12.38
CA ARG A 252 -5.95 7.07 12.55
C ARG A 252 -4.73 6.23 12.14
N TYR A 253 -4.20 6.50 10.95
CA TYR A 253 -3.13 5.71 10.36
C TYR A 253 -1.76 6.32 10.62
N VAL A 254 -0.74 5.48 10.75
CA VAL A 254 0.66 5.91 10.88
C VAL A 254 1.40 5.54 9.62
N LEU A 255 1.83 6.54 8.85
CA LEU A 255 2.58 6.36 7.61
C LEU A 255 4.08 6.45 7.89
N CYS A 256 4.76 5.31 7.74
CA CYS A 256 6.19 5.14 8.00
C CYS A 256 7.01 5.11 6.72
N GLU A 257 8.33 5.13 6.84
CA GLU A 257 9.25 5.05 5.72
C GLU A 257 9.48 3.61 5.27
N GLY A 258 9.64 2.67 6.20
CA GLY A 258 10.07 1.31 5.90
C GLY A 258 9.21 0.19 6.48
N TYR A 259 9.40 -1.02 5.92
CA TYR A 259 8.72 -2.23 6.38
C TYR A 259 8.97 -2.55 7.85
N MET A 260 10.21 -2.29 8.33
CA MET A 260 10.58 -2.61 9.71
C MET A 260 9.84 -1.75 10.71
N ASP A 261 9.66 -0.47 10.44
CA ASP A 261 8.90 0.44 11.30
C ASP A 261 7.46 -0.03 11.43
N VAL A 262 6.85 -0.36 10.29
CA VAL A 262 5.48 -0.90 10.25
C VAL A 262 5.38 -2.19 11.05
N ILE A 263 6.27 -3.16 10.82
CA ILE A 263 6.23 -4.47 11.51
C ILE A 263 6.44 -4.29 13.03
N SER A 264 7.38 -3.46 13.44
CA SER A 264 7.62 -3.12 14.86
C SER A 264 6.40 -2.46 15.50
N MET A 265 5.75 -1.52 14.83
CA MET A 265 4.53 -0.89 15.32
C MET A 265 3.38 -1.88 15.45
N HIS A 266 3.18 -2.75 14.46
CA HIS A 266 2.17 -3.81 14.55
C HIS A 266 2.41 -4.76 15.72
N GLN A 267 3.68 -5.11 16.00
CA GLN A 267 4.03 -5.89 17.19
C GLN A 267 3.73 -5.13 18.49
N ALA A 268 3.92 -3.81 18.49
CA ALA A 268 3.59 -2.94 19.61
C ALA A 268 2.07 -2.68 19.77
N GLY A 269 1.23 -3.28 18.92
CA GLY A 269 -0.23 -3.14 18.95
C GLY A 269 -0.75 -1.89 18.25
N ILE A 270 0.03 -1.28 17.35
CA ILE A 270 -0.37 -0.18 16.49
C ILE A 270 -0.62 -0.77 15.09
N ASP A 271 -1.80 -1.36 14.90
CA ASP A 271 -2.17 -2.13 13.71
C ASP A 271 -2.60 -1.27 12.51
N THR A 272 -2.55 0.06 12.65
CA THR A 272 -2.82 1.05 11.61
C THR A 272 -1.55 1.60 10.95
N ALA A 273 -0.36 1.07 11.31
CA ALA A 273 0.89 1.45 10.67
C ALA A 273 0.97 0.89 9.24
N VAL A 274 1.39 1.74 8.29
CA VAL A 274 1.52 1.43 6.86
C VAL A 274 2.75 2.12 6.28
N CYS A 275 3.24 1.66 5.12
CA CYS A 275 4.27 2.41 4.37
C CYS A 275 4.16 2.21 2.87
N ALA A 276 4.81 3.07 2.10
CA ALA A 276 5.03 2.88 0.67
C ALA A 276 5.99 1.71 0.41
N CYS A 277 5.88 1.08 -0.77
CA CYS A 277 6.64 -0.13 -1.10
C CYS A 277 8.03 0.19 -1.71
N GLY A 278 8.91 0.86 -0.96
CA GLY A 278 10.29 1.15 -1.38
C GLY A 278 10.41 2.22 -2.46
N THR A 279 9.42 3.10 -2.55
CA THR A 279 9.40 4.31 -3.38
C THR A 279 8.93 5.48 -2.53
N ALA A 280 9.14 6.71 -3.02
CA ALA A 280 8.48 7.86 -2.44
C ALA A 280 6.95 7.68 -2.54
N LEU A 281 6.21 8.25 -1.59
CA LEU A 281 4.75 8.25 -1.59
C LEU A 281 4.20 8.84 -2.90
N THR A 282 3.15 8.23 -3.44
CA THR A 282 2.52 8.64 -4.70
C THR A 282 1.11 9.18 -4.48
N PRO A 283 0.54 9.95 -5.43
CA PRO A 283 -0.85 10.38 -5.37
C PRO A 283 -1.86 9.22 -5.29
N ASP A 284 -1.59 8.09 -5.98
CA ASP A 284 -2.48 6.92 -5.94
C ASP A 284 -2.46 6.23 -4.57
N GLN A 285 -1.29 6.15 -3.93
CA GLN A 285 -1.18 5.66 -2.55
C GLN A 285 -1.89 6.58 -1.55
N VAL A 286 -1.76 7.90 -1.69
CA VAL A 286 -2.51 8.87 -0.87
C VAL A 286 -4.01 8.66 -1.04
N LYS A 287 -4.49 8.55 -2.28
CA LYS A 287 -5.90 8.30 -2.57
C LYS A 287 -6.37 6.98 -1.97
N LEU A 288 -5.55 5.93 -2.03
CA LEU A 288 -5.86 4.63 -1.46
C LEU A 288 -5.96 4.69 0.08
N ILE A 289 -4.98 5.32 0.75
CA ILE A 289 -4.99 5.51 2.21
C ILE A 289 -6.21 6.32 2.63
N SER A 290 -6.55 7.39 1.91
CA SER A 290 -7.67 8.28 2.20
C SER A 290 -9.05 7.60 2.12
N GLN A 291 -9.16 6.41 1.55
CA GLN A 291 -10.39 5.62 1.57
C GLN A 291 -10.66 4.97 2.93
N TYR A 292 -9.64 4.82 3.77
CA TYR A 292 -9.70 4.07 5.03
C TYR A 292 -9.31 4.91 6.25
N ALA A 293 -8.64 6.05 6.06
CA ALA A 293 -8.14 6.89 7.15
C ALA A 293 -8.88 8.22 7.22
N ASP A 294 -9.27 8.63 8.43
CA ASP A 294 -9.74 9.99 8.75
C ASP A 294 -8.57 10.90 9.14
N GLU A 295 -7.48 10.30 9.63
CA GLU A 295 -6.26 10.98 10.03
C GLU A 295 -5.03 10.15 9.67
N VAL A 296 -4.00 10.81 9.15
CA VAL A 296 -2.69 10.20 8.86
C VAL A 296 -1.61 10.92 9.64
N ILE A 297 -0.83 10.16 10.41
CA ILE A 297 0.36 10.64 11.10
C ILE A 297 1.57 10.24 10.28
N LEU A 298 2.30 11.23 9.76
CA LEU A 298 3.58 11.00 9.11
C LEU A 298 4.65 10.72 10.16
N SER A 299 5.27 9.55 10.11
CA SER A 299 6.31 9.09 11.03
C SER A 299 7.51 8.58 10.24
N TYR A 300 8.22 9.50 9.62
CA TYR A 300 9.41 9.25 8.83
C TYR A 300 10.68 9.42 9.67
N ASP A 301 11.83 8.99 9.13
CA ASP A 301 13.12 9.12 9.78
C ASP A 301 13.41 10.60 10.16
N SER A 302 14.11 10.81 11.27
CA SER A 302 14.42 12.16 11.77
C SER A 302 15.54 12.85 11.01
N ASP A 303 16.20 12.16 10.06
CA ASP A 303 17.28 12.73 9.24
C ASP A 303 16.74 13.67 8.13
N GLU A 304 17.66 14.32 7.42
CA GLU A 304 17.31 15.30 6.37
C GLU A 304 16.48 14.67 5.23
N ALA A 305 16.73 13.41 4.88
CA ALA A 305 15.98 12.69 3.85
C ALA A 305 14.53 12.44 4.28
N GLY A 306 14.32 11.98 5.51
CA GLY A 306 12.99 11.78 6.10
C GLY A 306 12.22 13.10 6.26
N GLN A 307 12.91 14.20 6.62
CA GLN A 307 12.28 15.52 6.68
C GLN A 307 11.81 16.02 5.29
N LYS A 308 12.61 15.80 4.24
CA LYS A 308 12.22 16.10 2.86
C LYS A 308 11.03 15.25 2.41
N ALA A 309 11.04 13.95 2.76
CA ALA A 309 9.94 13.04 2.49
C ALA A 309 8.65 13.48 3.21
N THR A 310 8.75 13.94 4.46
CA THR A 310 7.63 14.51 5.23
C THR A 310 6.98 15.69 4.51
N LEU A 311 7.78 16.69 4.10
CA LEU A 311 7.26 17.86 3.38
C LEU A 311 6.58 17.47 2.06
N ARG A 312 7.21 16.58 1.28
CA ARG A 312 6.62 16.07 0.04
C ARG A 312 5.29 15.37 0.30
N SER A 313 5.20 14.57 1.35
CA SER A 313 3.97 13.87 1.72
C SER A 313 2.89 14.85 2.17
N LEU A 314 3.21 15.90 2.90
CA LEU A 314 2.27 16.97 3.27
C LEU A 314 1.68 17.66 2.04
N GLU A 315 2.47 17.89 1.00
CA GLU A 315 1.96 18.45 -0.27
C GLU A 315 1.02 17.48 -1.00
N LEU A 316 1.34 16.18 -1.01
CA LEU A 316 0.48 15.17 -1.63
C LEU A 316 -0.87 15.04 -0.91
N PHE A 317 -0.92 15.19 0.42
CA PHE A 317 -2.14 15.16 1.20
C PHE A 317 -2.91 16.49 1.20
N ARG A 318 -2.37 17.58 0.68
CA ARG A 318 -2.96 18.94 0.74
C ARG A 318 -4.41 19.00 0.26
N ASN A 319 -4.72 18.28 -0.80
CA ASN A 319 -6.05 18.23 -1.40
C ASN A 319 -6.85 16.98 -0.98
N SER A 320 -6.37 16.25 0.00
CA SER A 320 -7.06 15.08 0.59
C SER A 320 -8.01 15.53 1.70
N PRO A 321 -9.15 14.84 1.91
CA PRO A 321 -10.03 15.11 3.05
C PRO A 321 -9.47 14.65 4.40
N VAL A 322 -8.32 13.97 4.41
CA VAL A 322 -7.69 13.37 5.58
C VAL A 322 -6.91 14.43 6.37
N ARG A 323 -7.09 14.46 7.69
CA ARG A 323 -6.24 15.27 8.56
C ARG A 323 -4.84 14.69 8.61
N VAL A 324 -3.83 15.55 8.57
CA VAL A 324 -2.43 15.10 8.60
C VAL A 324 -1.71 15.70 9.79
N GLY A 325 -1.13 14.83 10.62
CA GLY A 325 -0.21 15.16 11.69
C GLY A 325 1.22 14.73 11.34
N VAL A 326 2.20 15.29 12.02
CA VAL A 326 3.61 14.89 11.88
C VAL A 326 4.16 14.50 13.24
N LEU A 327 4.63 13.26 13.34
CA LEU A 327 5.30 12.76 14.54
C LEU A 327 6.78 13.12 14.51
N GLN A 328 7.23 13.86 15.50
CA GLN A 328 8.65 14.03 15.78
C GLN A 328 9.08 13.04 16.84
N ILE A 329 10.07 12.22 16.55
CA ILE A 329 10.56 11.15 17.44
C ILE A 329 11.77 11.67 18.23
N PRO A 330 11.63 11.99 19.53
CA PRO A 330 12.76 12.49 20.33
C PRO A 330 13.67 11.33 20.75
N GLY A 331 14.98 11.50 20.54
CA GLY A 331 16.01 10.60 21.07
C GLY A 331 16.12 9.23 20.38
N ALA A 332 15.49 9.08 19.21
CA ALA A 332 15.64 7.93 18.32
C ALA A 332 15.56 8.39 16.86
N LYS A 333 16.10 7.57 15.96
CA LYS A 333 16.13 7.86 14.53
C LYS A 333 14.76 7.59 13.87
N ASP A 334 14.16 6.47 14.22
CA ASP A 334 12.96 5.93 13.61
C ASP A 334 12.03 5.28 14.67
N PRO A 335 10.79 4.91 14.30
CA PRO A 335 9.86 4.25 15.20
C PRO A 335 10.36 2.93 15.78
N ASP A 336 11.05 2.10 14.98
CA ASP A 336 11.59 0.81 15.40
C ASP A 336 12.61 1.00 16.55
N GLU A 337 13.54 1.96 16.41
CA GLU A 337 14.51 2.29 17.45
C GLU A 337 13.82 2.85 18.70
N TYR A 338 12.85 3.75 18.55
CA TYR A 338 12.14 4.35 19.69
C TYR A 338 11.39 3.28 20.51
N ILE A 339 10.64 2.40 19.84
CA ILE A 339 9.88 1.33 20.51
C ILE A 339 10.81 0.39 21.26
N LYS A 340 11.95 0.04 20.70
CA LYS A 340 12.98 -0.80 21.36
C LYS A 340 13.57 -0.14 22.59
N LYS A 341 13.86 1.17 22.51
CA LYS A 341 14.53 1.91 23.56
C LYS A 341 13.61 2.30 24.71
N TYR A 342 12.38 2.70 24.39
CA TYR A 342 11.46 3.33 25.35
C TYR A 342 10.17 2.54 25.59
N GLY A 343 9.90 1.52 24.78
CA GLY A 343 8.73 0.67 24.88
C GLY A 343 7.50 1.15 24.10
N ALA A 344 6.57 0.23 23.89
CA ALA A 344 5.35 0.46 23.10
C ALA A 344 4.43 1.52 23.71
N ASP A 345 4.25 1.52 25.04
CA ASP A 345 3.32 2.44 25.70
C ASP A 345 3.76 3.89 25.60
N ARG A 346 5.08 4.15 25.69
CA ARG A 346 5.63 5.50 25.48
C ARG A 346 5.47 5.95 24.03
N PHE A 347 5.59 5.04 23.09
CA PHE A 347 5.38 5.38 21.69
C PHE A 347 3.89 5.68 21.39
N LYS A 348 2.95 4.94 22.00
CA LYS A 348 1.52 5.25 21.93
C LYS A 348 1.20 6.62 22.52
N ALA A 349 1.74 6.94 23.69
CA ALA A 349 1.59 8.26 24.30
C ALA A 349 2.16 9.39 23.41
N LEU A 350 3.28 9.11 22.69
CA LEU A 350 3.84 10.04 21.73
C LEU A 350 2.91 10.26 20.54
N LEU A 351 2.28 9.20 20.03
CA LEU A 351 1.27 9.30 18.96
C LEU A 351 0.05 10.12 19.40
N ASP A 352 -0.40 9.98 20.66
CA ASP A 352 -1.53 10.75 21.17
C ASP A 352 -1.24 12.25 21.30
N GLY A 353 0.03 12.63 21.45
CA GLY A 353 0.49 14.01 21.53
C GLY A 353 0.89 14.65 20.18
N VAL A 354 0.56 14.03 19.06
CA VAL A 354 0.97 14.53 17.72
C VAL A 354 0.32 15.87 17.42
N GLY A 355 1.16 16.87 17.07
CA GLY A 355 0.74 18.17 16.56
C GLY A 355 0.26 18.11 15.10
N ASN A 356 -0.37 19.19 14.65
CA ASN A 356 -0.82 19.30 13.26
C ASN A 356 0.33 19.60 12.29
N ALA A 357 0.08 19.49 10.98
CA ALA A 357 1.06 19.76 9.93
C ALA A 357 1.58 21.21 9.95
N LEU A 358 0.76 22.16 10.41
CA LEU A 358 1.16 23.57 10.49
C LEU A 358 2.23 23.78 11.55
N ASP A 359 2.07 23.16 12.74
CA ASP A 359 3.06 23.23 13.81
C ASP A 359 4.42 22.71 13.36
N PHE A 360 4.44 21.62 12.60
CA PHE A 360 5.68 21.08 12.03
C PHE A 360 6.32 22.06 11.03
N ARG A 361 5.52 22.62 10.09
CA ARG A 361 6.03 23.59 9.10
C ARG A 361 6.59 24.84 9.77
N LEU A 362 5.85 25.41 10.74
CA LEU A 362 6.29 26.59 11.48
C LEU A 362 7.53 26.31 12.35
N GLY A 363 7.59 25.16 13.00
CA GLY A 363 8.76 24.74 13.78
C GLY A 363 10.02 24.61 12.93
N ARG A 364 9.88 24.02 11.72
CA ARG A 364 10.98 23.90 10.78
C ARG A 364 11.41 25.26 10.21
N LEU A 365 10.44 26.09 9.80
CA LEU A 365 10.74 27.44 9.33
C LEU A 365 11.47 28.23 10.41
N ARG A 366 11.00 28.16 11.65
CA ARG A 366 11.64 28.81 12.80
C ARG A 366 13.10 28.38 12.98
N SER A 367 13.44 27.13 12.71
CA SER A 367 14.82 26.62 12.85
C SER A 367 15.82 27.20 11.84
N GLN A 368 15.34 27.85 10.77
CA GLN A 368 16.16 28.47 9.73
C GLN A 368 16.52 29.92 10.04
N TYR A 369 15.89 30.53 11.06
CA TYR A 369 16.04 31.93 11.42
C TYR A 369 16.52 32.10 12.86
N ASP A 370 17.46 33.02 13.07
CA ASP A 370 17.80 33.49 14.42
C ASP A 370 16.79 34.59 14.84
N LEU A 371 15.75 34.20 15.57
CA LEU A 371 14.68 35.09 15.98
C LEU A 371 15.12 36.16 17.00
N LYS A 372 16.39 36.14 17.46
CA LYS A 372 16.96 37.23 18.26
C LYS A 372 17.35 38.44 17.41
N GLN A 373 17.52 38.25 16.11
CA GLN A 373 17.80 39.28 15.11
C GLN A 373 16.53 39.81 14.49
N ASP A 374 16.24 41.11 14.61
CA ASP A 374 14.98 41.70 14.13
C ASP A 374 14.75 41.49 12.62
N ALA A 375 15.80 41.57 11.80
CA ALA A 375 15.73 41.35 10.39
C ALA A 375 15.29 39.91 10.06
N GLN A 376 15.87 38.89 10.70
CA GLN A 376 15.55 37.49 10.51
C GLN A 376 14.17 37.14 11.09
N ARG A 377 13.78 37.77 12.17
CA ARG A 377 12.43 37.63 12.73
C ARG A 377 11.35 38.16 11.77
N LEU A 378 11.62 39.27 11.09
CA LEU A 378 10.71 39.84 10.10
C LEU A 378 10.59 38.91 8.88
N GLU A 379 11.70 38.34 8.42
CA GLU A 379 11.71 37.36 7.31
C GLU A 379 10.94 36.08 7.68
N TYR A 380 11.15 35.54 8.88
CA TYR A 380 10.38 34.41 9.39
C TYR A 380 8.87 34.67 9.35
N VAL A 381 8.42 35.86 9.83
CA VAL A 381 7.00 36.19 9.84
C VAL A 381 6.44 36.31 8.41
N LYS A 382 7.19 36.88 7.45
CA LYS A 382 6.76 36.98 6.05
C LYS A 382 6.59 35.61 5.39
N GLU A 383 7.44 34.64 5.71
CA GLU A 383 7.32 33.28 5.16
C GLU A 383 6.29 32.41 5.89
N ALA A 384 5.96 32.75 7.15
CA ALA A 384 5.01 32.01 7.99
C ALA A 384 3.54 32.35 7.67
N VAL A 385 3.27 33.49 7.02
CA VAL A 385 1.95 33.99 6.63
C VAL A 385 1.66 33.65 5.17
#